data_33dc54197c7eb3bc5b05aa9003015687
#
_entry.id   33dc54197c7eb3bc5b05aa9003015687
#
_cell.length_a   1.000
_cell.length_b   1.000
_cell.length_c   1.000
_cell.angle_alpha   90.00
_cell.angle_beta   90.00
_cell.angle_gamma   90.00
#
_symmetry.space_group_name_H-M   'P 1'
#
loop_
_entity.id
_entity.type
_entity.pdbx_description
1 polymer ?
#
loop_
_entity_poly.entity_id
_entity_poly.type
_entity_poly.pdbx_seq_one_letter_code
_entity_poly.pdbx_strand_id
1 'polypeptide(L)'
;MAGIDPADRSNGYEAVANDLISGRFRSSVGASTVREWAGRLPRGAEVLDLGCGSGVPISEALAEEGLTVYGVDASPTMIAAFQARFPEATAECGPVEESEFFGRSFDAVVAWGLMFLLAPVVQAKLIAKVSSALKPGGKFLFTSPHQVCEWPDNLTGRKSQSLGSAEYRRLLAANGLMVQNETEDEGNNHYYFAAKP
;
A
#
# COMPACT_ATOMS: atom_id res chain seq x y z
N MET A 1 4.75 -27.58 7.81
CA MET A 1 5.05 -26.14 7.86
C MET A 1 6.19 -25.92 6.89
N ALA A 2 5.96 -25.23 5.79
CA ALA A 2 7.02 -24.80 4.88
C ALA A 2 7.98 -23.91 5.68
N GLY A 3 9.29 -24.20 5.60
CA GLY A 3 10.30 -23.40 6.29
C GLY A 3 10.26 -21.95 5.81
N ILE A 4 10.43 -21.02 6.74
CA ILE A 4 10.55 -19.60 6.42
C ILE A 4 11.82 -19.44 5.58
N ASP A 5 11.67 -19.01 4.32
CA ASP A 5 12.81 -18.62 3.49
C ASP A 5 13.37 -17.30 4.06
N PRO A 6 14.64 -17.27 4.54
CA PRO A 6 15.24 -16.04 5.05
C PRO A 6 15.41 -14.96 3.98
N ALA A 7 15.38 -15.32 2.71
CA ALA A 7 15.47 -14.39 1.58
C ALA A 7 14.10 -13.78 1.20
N ASP A 8 12.99 -14.33 1.72
CA ASP A 8 11.66 -13.79 1.43
C ASP A 8 11.43 -12.44 2.10
N ARG A 9 11.34 -11.40 1.29
CA ARG A 9 11.11 -10.00 1.69
C ARG A 9 9.63 -9.61 1.62
N SER A 10 8.75 -10.52 1.20
CA SER A 10 7.31 -10.28 1.01
C SER A 10 6.48 -10.50 2.26
N ASN A 11 7.08 -10.63 3.44
CA ASN A 11 6.39 -11.00 4.68
C ASN A 11 5.58 -12.31 4.56
N GLY A 12 6.06 -13.26 3.74
CA GLY A 12 5.40 -14.56 3.51
C GLY A 12 4.36 -14.56 2.39
N TYR A 13 4.07 -13.41 1.79
CA TYR A 13 3.04 -13.31 0.75
C TYR A 13 3.44 -14.01 -0.55
N GLU A 14 4.73 -14.16 -0.86
CA GLU A 14 5.18 -14.97 -2.01
C GLU A 14 4.70 -16.43 -1.91
N ALA A 15 4.73 -17.01 -0.71
CA ALA A 15 4.30 -18.39 -0.51
C ALA A 15 2.79 -18.63 -0.74
N VAL A 16 1.97 -17.59 -0.62
CA VAL A 16 0.50 -17.65 -0.80
C VAL A 16 0.01 -16.92 -2.05
N ALA A 17 0.94 -16.36 -2.84
CA ALA A 17 0.64 -15.52 -3.98
C ALA A 17 -0.30 -16.19 -5.01
N ASN A 18 -0.04 -17.46 -5.36
CA ASN A 18 -0.87 -18.20 -6.32
C ASN A 18 -2.31 -18.40 -5.82
N ASP A 19 -2.51 -18.62 -4.53
CA ASP A 19 -3.87 -18.75 -3.95
C ASP A 19 -4.62 -17.41 -4.01
N LEU A 20 -3.94 -16.30 -3.78
CA LEU A 20 -4.51 -14.95 -3.91
C LEU A 20 -4.85 -14.62 -5.36
N ILE A 21 -3.96 -14.89 -6.31
CA ILE A 21 -4.15 -14.62 -7.73
C ILE A 21 -5.27 -15.49 -8.32
N SER A 22 -5.37 -16.78 -7.92
CA SER A 22 -6.41 -17.70 -8.40
C SER A 22 -7.82 -17.31 -7.97
N GLY A 23 -7.95 -16.31 -7.10
CA GLY A 23 -9.23 -15.82 -6.60
C GLY A 23 -9.80 -16.61 -5.43
N ARG A 24 -9.05 -17.57 -4.85
CA ARG A 24 -9.46 -18.28 -3.63
C ARG A 24 -9.79 -17.31 -2.49
N PHE A 25 -9.07 -16.17 -2.42
CA PHE A 25 -9.27 -15.10 -1.44
C PHE A 25 -9.67 -13.78 -2.11
N ARG A 26 -10.34 -13.83 -3.26
CA ARG A 26 -10.72 -12.63 -4.01
C ARG A 26 -11.67 -11.78 -3.16
N SER A 27 -11.26 -10.55 -2.88
CA SER A 27 -12.02 -9.56 -2.13
C SER A 27 -12.11 -8.27 -2.92
N SER A 28 -13.25 -7.61 -2.86
CA SER A 28 -13.43 -6.23 -3.35
C SER A 28 -13.35 -5.21 -2.21
N VAL A 29 -13.05 -5.66 -0.99
CA VAL A 29 -12.90 -4.80 0.18
C VAL A 29 -11.88 -3.70 -0.10
N GLY A 30 -12.23 -2.48 0.22
CA GLY A 30 -11.40 -1.30 0.00
C GLY A 30 -11.53 -0.66 -1.39
N ALA A 31 -12.02 -1.38 -2.41
CA ALA A 31 -12.15 -0.84 -3.76
C ALA A 31 -13.03 0.41 -3.82
N SER A 32 -14.18 0.41 -3.13
CA SER A 32 -15.10 1.54 -3.10
C SER A 32 -14.47 2.78 -2.46
N THR A 33 -13.82 2.60 -1.31
CA THR A 33 -13.14 3.69 -0.58
C THR A 33 -11.99 4.28 -1.39
N VAL A 34 -11.18 3.42 -2.02
CA VAL A 34 -10.07 3.87 -2.88
C VAL A 34 -10.59 4.56 -4.14
N ARG A 35 -11.65 4.05 -4.77
CA ARG A 35 -12.27 4.67 -5.95
C ARG A 35 -12.82 6.06 -5.62
N GLU A 36 -13.54 6.22 -4.50
CA GLU A 36 -14.02 7.54 -4.08
C GLU A 36 -12.89 8.54 -3.83
N TRP A 37 -11.80 8.08 -3.22
CA TRP A 37 -10.61 8.92 -3.01
C TRP A 37 -9.91 9.25 -4.34
N ALA A 38 -9.75 8.26 -5.23
CA ALA A 38 -9.11 8.40 -6.53
C ALA A 38 -9.86 9.38 -7.46
N GLY A 39 -11.21 9.34 -7.44
CA GLY A 39 -12.05 10.24 -8.21
C GLY A 39 -11.90 11.73 -7.84
N ARG A 40 -11.22 12.03 -6.73
CA ARG A 40 -10.88 13.40 -6.31
C ARG A 40 -9.49 13.86 -6.81
N LEU A 41 -8.74 12.97 -7.46
CA LEU A 41 -7.45 13.28 -8.06
C LEU A 41 -7.65 13.80 -9.49
N PRO A 42 -6.74 14.64 -10.00
CA PRO A 42 -6.78 15.03 -11.40
C PRO A 42 -6.70 13.81 -12.32
N ARG A 43 -7.45 13.81 -13.42
CA ARG A 43 -7.37 12.74 -14.41
C ARG A 43 -5.95 12.62 -14.97
N GLY A 44 -5.43 11.40 -15.08
CA GLY A 44 -4.06 11.14 -15.47
C GLY A 44 -3.02 11.37 -14.38
N ALA A 45 -3.45 11.67 -13.14
CA ALA A 45 -2.51 11.79 -12.02
C ALA A 45 -1.68 10.52 -11.86
N GLU A 46 -0.39 10.69 -11.54
CA GLU A 46 0.54 9.59 -11.29
C GLU A 46 0.41 9.12 -9.84
N VAL A 47 0.05 7.86 -9.66
CA VAL A 47 -0.17 7.24 -8.35
C VAL A 47 0.78 6.08 -8.13
N LEU A 48 1.47 6.09 -7.00
CA LEU A 48 2.31 4.99 -6.54
C LEU A 48 1.52 4.08 -5.60
N ASP A 49 1.39 2.80 -5.97
CA ASP A 49 0.76 1.75 -5.16
C ASP A 49 1.84 0.89 -4.51
N LEU A 50 2.00 1.05 -3.20
CA LEU A 50 2.98 0.34 -2.38
C LEU A 50 2.36 -0.92 -1.78
N GLY A 51 2.97 -2.07 -2.03
CA GLY A 51 2.39 -3.38 -1.75
C GLY A 51 1.27 -3.68 -2.72
N CYS A 52 1.46 -3.38 -4.01
CA CYS A 52 0.41 -3.44 -5.02
C CYS A 52 -0.13 -4.87 -5.27
N GLY A 53 0.57 -5.90 -4.83
CA GLY A 53 0.20 -7.28 -5.10
C GLY A 53 0.00 -7.55 -6.58
N SER A 54 -1.08 -8.26 -6.93
CA SER A 54 -1.49 -8.48 -8.32
C SER A 54 -2.28 -7.30 -8.94
N GLY A 55 -2.40 -6.19 -8.20
CA GLY A 55 -3.13 -4.99 -8.61
C GLY A 55 -4.63 -5.02 -8.31
N VAL A 56 -5.16 -6.10 -7.77
CA VAL A 56 -6.60 -6.24 -7.45
C VAL A 56 -6.80 -6.28 -5.95
N PRO A 57 -7.72 -5.46 -5.41
CA PRO A 57 -8.65 -4.56 -6.09
C PRO A 57 -8.16 -3.11 -6.26
N ILE A 58 -6.99 -2.75 -5.70
CA ILE A 58 -6.61 -1.36 -5.49
C ILE A 58 -6.11 -0.68 -6.78
N SER A 59 -5.05 -1.20 -7.41
CA SER A 59 -4.56 -0.65 -8.68
C SER A 59 -5.62 -0.70 -9.78
N GLU A 60 -6.50 -1.73 -9.79
CA GLU A 60 -7.64 -1.81 -10.71
C GLU A 60 -8.58 -0.61 -10.50
N ALA A 61 -8.96 -0.30 -9.26
CA ALA A 61 -9.80 0.85 -8.94
C ALA A 61 -9.15 2.19 -9.35
N LEU A 62 -7.83 2.33 -9.15
CA LEU A 62 -7.07 3.52 -9.58
C LEU A 62 -7.06 3.68 -11.11
N ALA A 63 -6.81 2.58 -11.83
CA ALA A 63 -6.77 2.59 -13.30
C ALA A 63 -8.14 2.88 -13.92
N GLU A 64 -9.24 2.34 -13.35
CA GLU A 64 -10.62 2.63 -13.77
C GLU A 64 -10.98 4.11 -13.64
N GLU A 65 -10.42 4.83 -12.66
CA GLU A 65 -10.56 6.28 -12.51
C GLU A 65 -9.66 7.08 -13.47
N GLY A 66 -8.93 6.41 -14.36
CA GLY A 66 -8.08 7.02 -15.38
C GLY A 66 -6.78 7.59 -14.84
N LEU A 67 -6.25 7.00 -13.77
CA LEU A 67 -4.96 7.37 -13.17
C LEU A 67 -3.82 6.52 -13.77
N THR A 68 -2.61 7.07 -13.74
CA THR A 68 -1.39 6.35 -14.16
C THR A 68 -0.78 5.67 -12.94
N VAL A 69 -0.83 4.34 -12.92
CA VAL A 69 -0.41 3.55 -11.77
C VAL A 69 1.04 3.08 -11.92
N TYR A 70 1.80 3.22 -10.82
CA TYR A 70 3.11 2.64 -10.61
C TYR A 70 3.02 1.70 -9.42
N GLY A 71 3.44 0.44 -9.58
CA GLY A 71 3.32 -0.59 -8.54
C GLY A 71 4.68 -0.98 -7.96
N VAL A 72 4.75 -1.20 -6.66
CA VAL A 72 5.91 -1.83 -5.97
C VAL A 72 5.41 -2.95 -5.09
N ASP A 73 5.95 -4.15 -5.25
CA ASP A 73 5.66 -5.29 -4.38
C ASP A 73 6.89 -6.20 -4.25
N ALA A 74 7.07 -6.80 -3.08
CA ALA A 74 8.22 -7.67 -2.80
C ALA A 74 8.05 -9.10 -3.36
N SER A 75 6.84 -9.50 -3.78
CA SER A 75 6.55 -10.82 -4.33
C SER A 75 6.74 -10.83 -5.86
N PRO A 76 7.70 -11.57 -6.40
CA PRO A 76 7.88 -11.69 -7.85
C PRO A 76 6.65 -12.31 -8.54
N THR A 77 5.96 -13.27 -7.89
CA THR A 77 4.73 -13.87 -8.42
C THR A 77 3.60 -12.84 -8.52
N MET A 78 3.45 -11.96 -7.52
CA MET A 78 2.48 -10.88 -7.56
C MET A 78 2.80 -9.87 -8.65
N ILE A 79 4.05 -9.44 -8.78
CA ILE A 79 4.48 -8.49 -9.82
C ILE A 79 4.26 -9.06 -11.22
N ALA A 80 4.55 -10.35 -11.43
CA ALA A 80 4.27 -11.00 -12.72
C ALA A 80 2.77 -10.96 -13.06
N ALA A 81 1.89 -11.22 -12.08
CA ALA A 81 0.45 -11.13 -12.26
C ALA A 81 -0.03 -9.68 -12.47
N PHE A 82 0.56 -8.72 -11.77
CA PHE A 82 0.30 -7.30 -11.97
C PHE A 82 0.63 -6.87 -13.40
N GLN A 83 1.83 -7.16 -13.90
CA GLN A 83 2.27 -6.81 -15.25
C GLN A 83 1.42 -7.47 -16.34
N ALA A 84 1.00 -8.72 -16.11
CA ALA A 84 0.10 -9.41 -17.03
C ALA A 84 -1.29 -8.75 -17.11
N ARG A 85 -1.77 -8.17 -16.02
CA ARG A 85 -3.06 -7.48 -15.95
C ARG A 85 -3.00 -6.04 -16.45
N PHE A 86 -1.91 -5.34 -16.15
CA PHE A 86 -1.68 -3.94 -16.48
C PHE A 86 -0.40 -3.77 -17.31
N PRO A 87 -0.39 -4.20 -18.60
CA PRO A 87 0.82 -4.22 -19.41
C PRO A 87 1.43 -2.84 -19.66
N GLU A 88 0.62 -1.78 -19.55
CA GLU A 88 1.08 -0.40 -19.71
C GLU A 88 1.55 0.24 -18.38
N ALA A 89 1.29 -0.40 -17.24
CA ALA A 89 1.71 0.13 -15.95
C ALA A 89 3.17 -0.23 -15.66
N THR A 90 3.86 0.67 -14.98
CA THR A 90 5.24 0.43 -14.53
C THR A 90 5.22 -0.27 -13.17
N ALA A 91 5.96 -1.36 -13.02
CA ALA A 91 6.07 -2.08 -11.77
C ALA A 91 7.51 -2.46 -11.42
N GLU A 92 7.81 -2.46 -10.12
CA GLU A 92 9.10 -2.84 -9.54
C GLU A 92 8.89 -4.01 -8.58
N CYS A 93 9.73 -5.05 -8.70
CA CYS A 93 9.78 -6.17 -7.77
C CYS A 93 10.85 -5.90 -6.71
N GLY A 94 10.42 -5.61 -5.49
CA GLY A 94 11.32 -5.35 -4.37
C GLY A 94 10.59 -4.85 -3.13
N PRO A 95 11.25 -4.89 -1.96
CA PRO A 95 10.68 -4.35 -0.73
C PRO A 95 10.58 -2.83 -0.82
N VAL A 96 9.44 -2.28 -0.38
CA VAL A 96 9.12 -0.84 -0.51
C VAL A 96 10.11 0.08 0.19
N GLU A 97 10.77 -0.41 1.25
CA GLU A 97 11.79 0.35 1.96
C GLU A 97 13.09 0.51 1.15
N GLU A 98 13.37 -0.37 0.20
CA GLU A 98 14.56 -0.36 -0.65
C GLU A 98 14.31 0.28 -2.03
N SER A 99 13.06 0.32 -2.51
CA SER A 99 12.68 0.93 -3.78
C SER A 99 13.04 2.41 -3.83
N GLU A 100 13.58 2.88 -4.93
CA GLU A 100 13.80 4.32 -5.18
C GLU A 100 12.55 5.01 -5.77
N PHE A 101 11.38 4.34 -5.74
CA PHE A 101 10.13 4.86 -6.27
C PHE A 101 10.30 5.42 -7.69
N PHE A 102 10.99 4.63 -8.53
CA PHE A 102 11.29 4.97 -9.94
C PHE A 102 12.06 6.30 -10.13
N GLY A 103 12.64 6.88 -9.05
CA GLY A 103 13.27 8.20 -9.09
C GLY A 103 12.31 9.34 -9.42
N ARG A 104 11.01 9.20 -9.08
CA ARG A 104 9.92 10.12 -9.47
C ARG A 104 9.24 10.75 -8.26
N SER A 105 8.47 11.81 -8.53
CA SER A 105 7.49 12.35 -7.59
C SER A 105 6.08 12.11 -8.10
N PHE A 106 5.14 11.86 -7.19
CA PHE A 106 3.79 11.41 -7.46
C PHE A 106 2.74 12.42 -7.00
N ASP A 107 1.59 12.43 -7.69
CA ASP A 107 0.42 13.18 -7.27
C ASP A 107 -0.26 12.52 -6.06
N ALA A 108 -0.13 11.19 -5.96
CA ALA A 108 -0.62 10.46 -4.81
C ALA A 108 0.16 9.15 -4.58
N VAL A 109 0.10 8.67 -3.32
CA VAL A 109 0.62 7.37 -2.92
C VAL A 109 -0.48 6.62 -2.17
N VAL A 110 -0.62 5.33 -2.44
CA VAL A 110 -1.48 4.41 -1.68
C VAL A 110 -0.65 3.28 -1.10
N ALA A 111 -0.96 2.86 0.13
CA ALA A 111 -0.36 1.70 0.80
C ALA A 111 -1.46 0.92 1.53
N TRP A 112 -2.30 0.24 0.75
CA TRP A 112 -3.42 -0.54 1.27
C TRP A 112 -2.96 -1.94 1.67
N GLY A 113 -3.24 -2.33 2.92
CA GLY A 113 -2.87 -3.65 3.43
C GLY A 113 -1.36 -3.86 3.66
N LEU A 114 -0.55 -2.80 3.63
CA LEU A 114 0.91 -2.90 3.70
C LEU A 114 1.50 -2.47 5.04
N MET A 115 1.09 -1.30 5.56
CA MET A 115 1.81 -0.65 6.67
C MET A 115 2.04 -1.58 7.85
N PHE A 116 1.02 -2.30 8.26
CA PHE A 116 1.07 -3.18 9.42
C PHE A 116 1.92 -4.45 9.22
N LEU A 117 2.33 -4.78 7.98
CA LEU A 117 3.24 -5.89 7.69
C LEU A 117 4.70 -5.53 7.96
N LEU A 118 5.01 -4.23 8.08
CA LEU A 118 6.34 -3.70 8.23
C LEU A 118 6.73 -3.51 9.71
N ALA A 119 8.01 -3.65 10.02
CA ALA A 119 8.51 -3.33 11.35
C ALA A 119 8.30 -1.84 11.69
N PRO A 120 8.11 -1.46 12.98
CA PRO A 120 7.82 -0.07 13.39
C PRO A 120 8.80 0.97 12.82
N VAL A 121 10.08 0.66 12.85
CA VAL A 121 11.12 1.56 12.32
C VAL A 121 11.00 1.73 10.80
N VAL A 122 10.56 0.67 10.09
CA VAL A 122 10.35 0.71 8.63
C VAL A 122 9.11 1.52 8.30
N GLN A 123 8.01 1.35 9.04
CA GLN A 123 6.80 2.17 8.88
C GLN A 123 7.11 3.66 9.01
N ALA A 124 7.88 4.06 10.04
CA ALA A 124 8.27 5.45 10.24
C ALA A 124 9.14 5.99 9.09
N LYS A 125 10.11 5.21 8.63
CA LYS A 125 10.97 5.57 7.48
C LYS A 125 10.17 5.65 6.18
N LEU A 126 9.21 4.75 5.98
CA LEU A 126 8.37 4.73 4.78
C LEU A 126 7.49 5.99 4.71
N ILE A 127 6.91 6.43 5.82
CA ILE A 127 6.15 7.69 5.87
C ILE A 127 7.03 8.89 5.45
N ALA A 128 8.27 8.98 5.94
CA ALA A 128 9.21 10.02 5.54
C ALA A 128 9.55 9.95 4.04
N LYS A 129 9.80 8.75 3.53
CA LYS A 129 10.10 8.50 2.12
C LYS A 129 8.93 8.86 1.22
N VAL A 130 7.71 8.46 1.59
CA VAL A 130 6.47 8.83 0.87
C VAL A 130 6.31 10.35 0.84
N SER A 131 6.50 11.04 1.98
CA SER A 131 6.44 12.51 1.98
C SER A 131 7.43 13.15 1.00
N SER A 132 8.65 12.62 0.92
CA SER A 132 9.66 13.11 -0.02
C SER A 132 9.28 12.86 -1.48
N ALA A 133 8.62 11.76 -1.77
CA ALA A 133 8.18 11.38 -3.11
C ALA A 133 6.87 12.07 -3.56
N LEU A 134 6.12 12.67 -2.65
CA LEU A 134 4.91 13.40 -3.00
C LEU A 134 5.23 14.79 -3.56
N LYS A 135 4.56 15.16 -4.65
CA LYS A 135 4.50 16.53 -5.17
C LYS A 135 3.84 17.48 -4.14
N PRO A 136 4.07 18.80 -4.18
CA PRO A 136 3.24 19.76 -3.43
C PRO A 136 1.75 19.54 -3.74
N GLY A 137 0.89 19.52 -2.73
CA GLY A 137 -0.53 19.17 -2.85
C GLY A 137 -0.81 17.68 -2.98
N GLY A 138 0.21 16.83 -3.03
CA GLY A 138 0.10 15.38 -3.20
C GLY A 138 -0.57 14.71 -2.00
N LYS A 139 -1.19 13.55 -2.25
CA LYS A 139 -2.02 12.85 -1.26
C LYS A 139 -1.45 11.50 -0.89
N PHE A 140 -1.60 11.11 0.36
CA PHE A 140 -1.22 9.79 0.87
C PHE A 140 -2.42 9.10 1.52
N LEU A 141 -2.71 7.89 1.07
CA LEU A 141 -3.70 6.99 1.66
C LEU A 141 -2.99 5.73 2.14
N PHE A 142 -3.24 5.31 3.37
CA PHE A 142 -2.82 4.00 3.83
C PHE A 142 -3.81 3.40 4.83
N THR A 143 -3.73 2.08 5.02
CA THR A 143 -4.52 1.37 6.02
C THR A 143 -3.64 0.79 7.13
N SER A 144 -4.12 0.91 8.37
CA SER A 144 -3.58 0.23 9.55
C SER A 144 -4.58 0.37 10.71
N PRO A 145 -4.70 -0.61 11.63
CA PRO A 145 -5.57 -0.46 12.78
C PRO A 145 -5.31 0.82 13.56
N HIS A 146 -6.38 1.42 14.10
CA HIS A 146 -6.29 2.65 14.88
C HIS A 146 -5.71 2.42 16.29
N GLN A 147 -5.77 1.17 16.79
CA GLN A 147 -5.15 0.78 18.05
C GLN A 147 -3.68 0.40 17.84
N VAL A 148 -2.89 0.57 18.90
CA VAL A 148 -1.58 -0.08 19.01
C VAL A 148 -1.83 -1.56 19.27
N CYS A 149 -1.47 -2.42 18.34
CA CYS A 149 -1.68 -3.86 18.46
C CYS A 149 -0.68 -4.67 17.63
N GLU A 150 -0.58 -5.96 17.97
CA GLU A 150 0.19 -6.96 17.25
C GLU A 150 -0.68 -8.20 17.08
N TRP A 151 -0.57 -8.86 15.92
CA TRP A 151 -1.31 -10.10 15.66
C TRP A 151 -0.55 -10.97 14.63
N PRO A 152 -0.81 -12.28 14.59
CA PRO A 152 -0.37 -13.09 13.47
C PRO A 152 -1.24 -12.78 12.25
N ASP A 153 -0.61 -12.49 11.11
CA ASP A 153 -1.30 -12.32 9.84
C ASP A 153 -2.09 -13.59 9.47
N ASN A 154 -3.34 -13.41 9.05
CA ASN A 154 -4.25 -14.53 8.81
C ASN A 154 -3.84 -15.44 7.64
N LEU A 155 -3.07 -14.93 6.68
CA LEU A 155 -2.65 -15.67 5.49
C LEU A 155 -1.25 -16.26 5.65
N THR A 156 -0.34 -15.49 6.20
CA THR A 156 1.08 -15.88 6.30
C THR A 156 1.49 -16.38 7.66
N GLY A 157 0.68 -16.11 8.70
CA GLY A 157 1.01 -16.38 10.10
C GLY A 157 2.16 -15.53 10.65
N ARG A 158 2.73 -14.63 9.85
CA ARG A 158 3.80 -13.72 10.28
C ARG A 158 3.24 -12.59 11.12
N LYS A 159 4.12 -11.96 11.88
CA LYS A 159 3.73 -10.85 12.76
C LYS A 159 3.31 -9.63 11.95
N SER A 160 2.11 -9.15 12.24
CA SER A 160 1.60 -7.85 11.85
C SER A 160 1.50 -6.94 13.07
N GLN A 161 1.66 -5.62 12.89
CA GLN A 161 1.65 -4.68 13.99
C GLN A 161 1.23 -3.26 13.56
N SER A 162 0.43 -2.61 14.39
CA SER A 162 0.04 -1.23 14.21
C SER A 162 0.69 -0.33 15.28
N LEU A 163 1.15 0.85 14.85
CA LEU A 163 1.66 1.89 15.76
C LEU A 163 0.53 2.66 16.45
N GLY A 164 -0.70 2.51 15.96
CA GLY A 164 -1.88 3.24 16.43
C GLY A 164 -1.97 4.68 15.90
N SER A 165 -3.20 5.23 15.89
CA SER A 165 -3.49 6.53 15.28
C SER A 165 -2.66 7.67 15.85
N ALA A 166 -2.41 7.68 17.17
CA ALA A 166 -1.63 8.75 17.77
C ALA A 166 -0.21 8.83 17.19
N GLU A 167 0.45 7.69 17.03
CA GLU A 167 1.81 7.64 16.49
C GLU A 167 1.82 7.90 14.98
N TYR A 168 0.85 7.35 14.22
CA TYR A 168 0.75 7.67 12.78
C TYR A 168 0.54 9.16 12.53
N ARG A 169 -0.36 9.82 13.26
CA ARG A 169 -0.56 11.27 13.16
C ARG A 169 0.71 12.05 13.49
N ARG A 170 1.42 11.64 14.53
CA ARG A 170 2.70 12.26 14.92
C ARG A 170 3.76 12.12 13.81
N LEU A 171 3.91 10.92 13.24
CA LEU A 171 4.85 10.64 12.16
C LEU A 171 4.50 11.41 10.88
N LEU A 172 3.23 11.46 10.50
CA LEU A 172 2.75 12.23 9.36
C LEU A 172 3.09 13.72 9.54
N ALA A 173 2.72 14.30 10.68
CA ALA A 173 2.99 15.72 10.98
C ALA A 173 4.49 16.03 11.01
N ALA A 174 5.31 15.16 11.61
CA ALA A 174 6.76 15.32 11.65
C ALA A 174 7.41 15.32 10.25
N ASN A 175 6.74 14.73 9.27
CA ASN A 175 7.18 14.70 7.87
C ASN A 175 6.40 15.67 6.96
N GLY A 176 5.69 16.66 7.53
CA GLY A 176 5.00 17.69 6.76
C GLY A 176 3.73 17.21 6.06
N LEU A 177 3.15 16.09 6.49
CA LEU A 177 1.87 15.59 6.00
C LEU A 177 0.76 15.91 7.00
N MET A 178 -0.34 16.46 6.51
CA MET A 178 -1.52 16.78 7.32
C MET A 178 -2.59 15.72 7.15
N VAL A 179 -3.05 15.11 8.24
CA VAL A 179 -4.20 14.21 8.21
C VAL A 179 -5.44 15.02 7.86
N GLN A 180 -6.13 14.60 6.81
CA GLN A 180 -7.36 15.22 6.29
C GLN A 180 -8.60 14.52 6.81
N ASN A 181 -8.56 13.20 6.90
CA ASN A 181 -9.65 12.36 7.33
C ASN A 181 -9.15 10.99 7.79
N GLU A 182 -9.96 10.31 8.57
CA GLU A 182 -9.84 8.88 8.89
C GLU A 182 -11.23 8.25 8.78
N THR A 183 -11.32 7.03 8.28
CA THR A 183 -12.58 6.27 8.16
C THR A 183 -12.31 4.77 8.21
N GLU A 184 -13.37 3.98 8.24
CA GLU A 184 -13.31 2.53 8.11
C GLU A 184 -14.15 2.08 6.92
N ASP A 185 -13.70 0.99 6.26
CA ASP A 185 -14.47 0.35 5.20
C ASP A 185 -15.33 -0.82 5.73
N GLU A 186 -16.03 -1.49 4.82
CA GLU A 186 -16.88 -2.65 5.10
C GLU A 186 -16.11 -3.88 5.64
N GLY A 187 -14.79 -3.90 5.45
CA GLY A 187 -13.89 -4.92 5.99
C GLY A 187 -13.26 -4.55 7.34
N ASN A 188 -13.69 -3.44 7.95
CA ASN A 188 -13.12 -2.85 9.17
C ASN A 188 -11.64 -2.46 9.01
N ASN A 189 -11.20 -2.15 7.79
CA ASN A 189 -9.90 -1.55 7.58
C ASN A 189 -9.97 -0.06 7.94
N HIS A 190 -9.08 0.38 8.81
CA HIS A 190 -8.99 1.78 9.17
C HIS A 190 -8.04 2.52 8.23
N TYR A 191 -8.52 3.61 7.64
CA TYR A 191 -7.85 4.43 6.63
C TYR A 191 -7.35 5.74 7.21
N TYR A 192 -6.15 6.11 6.79
CA TYR A 192 -5.56 7.43 7.01
C TYR A 192 -5.45 8.15 5.67
N PHE A 193 -6.08 9.31 5.56
CA PHE A 193 -5.97 10.21 4.42
C PHE A 193 -5.13 11.41 4.83
N ALA A 194 -3.98 11.58 4.20
CA ALA A 194 -3.08 12.69 4.47
C ALA A 194 -2.76 13.45 3.18
N ALA A 195 -2.35 14.70 3.32
CA ALA A 195 -1.92 15.53 2.21
C ALA A 195 -0.65 16.30 2.56
N LYS A 196 0.19 16.50 1.56
CA LYS A 196 1.32 17.42 1.60
C LYS A 196 0.82 18.79 1.21
N PRO A 197 1.08 19.85 2.00
CA PRO A 197 0.71 21.22 1.64
C PRO A 197 1.30 21.69 0.32
#